data_89b97a98373bc7c5048b27e61c46814a
#
_entry.id   89b97a98373bc7c5048b27e61c46814a
#
_cell.length_a   1.000
_cell.length_b   1.000
_cell.length_c   1.000
_cell.angle_alpha   90.00
_cell.angle_beta   90.00
_cell.angle_gamma   90.00
#
_symmetry.space_group_name_H-M   'P 1'
#
loop_
_entity.id
_entity.type
_entity.pdbx_description
1 polymer ?
#
loop_
_entity_poly.entity_id
_entity_poly.type
_entity_poly.pdbx_seq_one_letter_code
_entity_poly.pdbx_strand_id
1 'polypeptide(L)'
;FYVSCGTTLAAPYLAQNGPTYAYLWNYTSPNYPDQFLQAAHGNELPYIFNATVYTPYAFAPSDYALAARMIAAWSRIADKGKPDPYVWPRYSQASPMAFLWEQVGASLDPPTTTIPFFESNLCTNWEPIFSTNSVVQP
;
A
#
# COMPACT_ATOMS: atom_id res chain seq x y z
N PHE A 1 10.87 5.84 -3.33
CA PHE A 1 11.80 4.97 -4.05
C PHE A 1 12.33 3.85 -3.16
N TYR A 2 12.97 4.17 -2.04
CA TYR A 2 13.59 3.21 -1.11
C TYR A 2 12.59 2.18 -0.56
N VAL A 3 11.44 2.62 -0.12
CA VAL A 3 10.38 1.76 0.44
C VAL A 3 9.78 0.84 -0.63
N SER A 4 9.54 1.36 -1.83
CA SER A 4 8.95 0.58 -2.92
C SER A 4 9.84 -0.58 -3.34
N CYS A 5 11.16 -0.36 -3.49
CA CYS A 5 12.08 -1.43 -3.85
C CYS A 5 12.22 -2.49 -2.75
N GLY A 6 12.29 -2.08 -1.48
CA GLY A 6 12.28 -3.02 -0.36
C GLY A 6 11.03 -3.91 -0.35
N THR A 7 9.86 -3.33 -0.61
CA THR A 7 8.60 -4.06 -0.69
C THR A 7 8.58 -5.03 -1.89
N THR A 8 9.10 -4.61 -3.04
CA THR A 8 9.18 -5.47 -4.24
C THR A 8 10.04 -6.71 -4.00
N LEU A 9 11.15 -6.56 -3.29
CA LEU A 9 12.02 -7.69 -2.91
C LEU A 9 11.39 -8.59 -1.85
N ALA A 10 10.68 -8.02 -0.89
CA ALA A 10 10.07 -8.76 0.21
C ALA A 10 8.82 -9.57 -0.21
N ALA A 11 8.01 -9.04 -1.14
CA ALA A 11 6.73 -9.65 -1.48
C ALA A 11 6.84 -11.09 -2.02
N PRO A 12 7.76 -11.43 -2.94
CA PRO A 12 7.95 -12.82 -3.39
C PRO A 12 8.34 -13.76 -2.27
N TYR A 13 9.22 -13.31 -1.36
CA TYR A 13 9.66 -14.10 -0.21
C TYR A 13 8.52 -14.34 0.79
N LEU A 14 7.75 -13.30 1.10
CA LEU A 14 6.59 -13.43 1.98
C LEU A 14 5.52 -14.35 1.39
N ALA A 15 5.30 -14.29 0.08
CA ALA A 15 4.31 -15.10 -0.61
C ALA A 15 4.61 -16.62 -0.59
N GLN A 16 5.88 -17.02 -0.41
CA GLN A 16 6.28 -18.41 -0.22
C GLN A 16 5.90 -18.93 1.17
N ASN A 17 5.78 -18.05 2.15
CA ASN A 17 5.57 -18.40 3.56
C ASN A 17 4.14 -18.14 4.04
N GLY A 18 3.30 -17.50 3.25
CA GLY A 18 1.91 -17.25 3.63
C GLY A 18 1.11 -16.39 2.65
N PRO A 19 -0.18 -16.16 2.97
CA PRO A 19 -1.00 -15.23 2.20
C PRO A 19 -0.42 -13.82 2.25
N THR A 20 -0.09 -13.29 1.09
CA THR A 20 0.49 -11.95 0.94
C THR A 20 -0.42 -11.09 0.09
N TYR A 21 -0.63 -9.85 0.52
CA TYR A 21 -1.49 -8.88 -0.16
C TYR A 21 -0.71 -7.59 -0.32
N ALA A 22 -0.37 -7.25 -1.56
CA ALA A 22 0.37 -6.04 -1.88
C ALA A 22 -0.57 -4.87 -2.17
N TYR A 23 -0.18 -3.67 -1.80
CA TYR A 23 -0.90 -2.46 -2.18
C TYR A 23 0.07 -1.33 -2.54
N LEU A 24 -0.46 -0.38 -3.31
CA LEU A 24 0.17 0.89 -3.57
C LEU A 24 -0.74 2.02 -3.06
N TRP A 25 -0.15 2.94 -2.32
CA TRP A 25 -0.79 4.17 -1.92
C TRP A 25 -0.57 5.24 -2.99
N ASN A 26 -1.64 5.77 -3.55
CA ASN A 26 -1.64 6.82 -4.58
C ASN A 26 -2.74 7.85 -4.35
N TYR A 27 -2.94 8.22 -3.08
CA TYR A 27 -3.94 9.19 -2.70
C TYR A 27 -3.30 10.43 -2.09
N THR A 28 -3.82 11.60 -2.46
CA THR A 28 -3.50 12.88 -1.83
C THR A 28 -4.80 13.54 -1.42
N SER A 29 -4.92 13.90 -0.13
CA SER A 29 -6.08 14.65 0.36
C SER A 29 -6.24 15.97 -0.39
N PRO A 30 -7.48 16.38 -0.71
CA PRO A 30 -7.73 17.73 -1.23
C PRO A 30 -7.23 18.85 -0.30
N ASN A 31 -7.17 18.56 1.00
CA ASN A 31 -6.74 19.52 2.02
C ASN A 31 -5.25 19.39 2.37
N TYR A 32 -4.50 18.52 1.67
CA TYR A 32 -3.06 18.39 1.91
C TYR A 32 -2.33 19.68 1.53
N PRO A 33 -1.59 20.30 2.47
CA PRO A 33 -1.02 21.64 2.26
C PRO A 33 0.10 21.66 1.23
N ASP A 34 0.82 20.54 1.09
CA ASP A 34 1.97 20.42 0.18
C ASP A 34 1.64 19.47 -0.96
N GLN A 35 1.17 20.03 -2.06
CA GLN A 35 0.87 19.25 -3.28
C GLN A 35 2.12 18.64 -3.93
N PHE A 36 3.31 19.02 -3.49
CA PHE A 36 4.55 18.48 -4.01
C PHE A 36 4.88 17.10 -3.46
N LEU A 37 4.52 16.83 -2.19
CA LEU A 37 4.79 15.54 -1.55
C LEU A 37 3.78 14.45 -1.91
N GLN A 38 2.59 14.82 -2.38
CA GLN A 38 1.53 13.91 -2.82
C GLN A 38 1.41 12.64 -1.96
N ALA A 39 1.39 11.46 -2.59
CA ALA A 39 1.29 10.15 -1.94
C ALA A 39 2.63 9.72 -1.32
N ALA A 40 3.16 10.52 -0.39
CA ALA A 40 4.43 10.23 0.28
C ALA A 40 4.33 9.03 1.24
N HIS A 41 5.50 8.47 1.56
CA HIS A 41 5.62 7.38 2.54
C HIS A 41 5.03 7.77 3.91
N GLY A 42 4.16 6.91 4.43
CA GLY A 42 3.51 7.08 5.73
C GLY A 42 2.23 7.91 5.68
N ASN A 43 1.89 8.54 4.55
CA ASN A 43 0.67 9.33 4.41
C ASN A 43 -0.62 8.49 4.48
N GLU A 44 -0.53 7.17 4.30
CA GLU A 44 -1.64 6.23 4.45
C GLU A 44 -1.99 5.92 5.91
N LEU A 45 -1.05 6.05 6.83
CA LEU A 45 -1.23 5.64 8.23
C LEU A 45 -2.39 6.33 8.94
N PRO A 46 -2.61 7.66 8.79
CA PRO A 46 -3.78 8.32 9.37
C PRO A 46 -5.12 7.72 8.92
N TYR A 47 -5.18 7.17 7.71
CA TYR A 47 -6.39 6.55 7.16
C TYR A 47 -6.59 5.15 7.71
N ILE A 48 -5.53 4.35 7.83
CA ILE A 48 -5.59 2.99 8.38
C ILE A 48 -6.02 3.01 9.85
N PHE A 49 -5.52 3.97 10.63
CA PHE A 49 -5.72 4.04 12.08
C PHE A 49 -6.76 5.08 12.51
N ASN A 50 -7.43 5.76 11.58
CA ASN A 50 -8.33 6.89 11.86
C ASN A 50 -7.69 7.94 12.77
N ALA A 51 -6.43 8.22 12.57
CA ALA A 51 -5.60 9.04 13.44
C ALA A 51 -5.42 10.46 12.89
N THR A 52 -6.54 11.16 12.70
CA THR A 52 -6.58 12.52 12.09
C THR A 52 -5.80 13.56 12.89
N VAL A 53 -5.58 13.33 14.18
CA VAL A 53 -4.80 14.21 15.06
C VAL A 53 -3.32 14.33 14.63
N TYR A 54 -2.82 13.38 13.87
CA TYR A 54 -1.44 13.37 13.38
C TYR A 54 -1.28 13.93 11.97
N THR A 55 -2.36 14.41 11.36
CA THR A 55 -2.29 15.08 10.06
C THR A 55 -2.15 16.60 10.23
N PRO A 56 -1.35 17.27 9.39
CA PRO A 56 -1.23 18.72 9.42
C PRO A 56 -2.43 19.44 8.78
N TYR A 57 -3.49 18.70 8.46
CA TYR A 57 -4.70 19.20 7.80
C TYR A 57 -5.94 18.47 8.32
N ALA A 58 -7.10 19.11 8.18
CA ALA A 58 -8.38 18.48 8.46
C ALA A 58 -8.78 17.54 7.32
N PHE A 59 -9.31 16.38 7.65
CA PHE A 59 -9.85 15.45 6.66
C PHE A 59 -11.04 16.06 5.91
N ALA A 60 -11.03 15.94 4.59
CA ALA A 60 -12.18 16.19 3.74
C ALA A 60 -13.18 15.02 3.81
N PRO A 61 -14.43 15.18 3.36
CA PRO A 61 -15.38 14.07 3.31
C PRO A 61 -14.87 12.83 2.55
N SER A 62 -14.10 13.03 1.47
CA SER A 62 -13.45 11.96 0.71
C SER A 62 -12.41 11.19 1.53
N ASP A 63 -11.68 11.89 2.42
CA ASP A 63 -10.70 11.29 3.30
C ASP A 63 -11.36 10.33 4.31
N TYR A 64 -12.48 10.75 4.91
CA TYR A 64 -13.24 9.89 5.82
C TYR A 64 -13.81 8.66 5.12
N ALA A 65 -14.31 8.81 3.89
CA ALA A 65 -14.81 7.69 3.11
C ALA A 65 -13.68 6.67 2.79
N LEU A 66 -12.51 7.17 2.41
CA LEU A 66 -11.34 6.34 2.15
C LEU A 66 -10.86 5.64 3.44
N ALA A 67 -10.75 6.39 4.55
CA ALA A 67 -10.36 5.83 5.85
C ALA A 67 -11.29 4.71 6.29
N ALA A 68 -12.61 4.88 6.18
CA ALA A 68 -13.57 3.85 6.51
C ALA A 68 -13.35 2.55 5.71
N ARG A 69 -13.05 2.66 4.42
CA ARG A 69 -12.73 1.50 3.57
C ARG A 69 -11.41 0.83 3.95
N MET A 70 -10.38 1.61 4.23
CA MET A 70 -9.09 1.08 4.66
C MET A 70 -9.21 0.37 5.99
N ILE A 71 -9.85 0.99 6.99
CA ILE A 71 -10.10 0.36 8.30
C ILE A 71 -10.83 -0.97 8.12
N ALA A 72 -11.89 -1.01 7.31
CA ALA A 72 -12.62 -2.24 7.05
C ALA A 72 -11.73 -3.33 6.43
N ALA A 73 -10.88 -2.98 5.45
CA ALA A 73 -9.97 -3.92 4.82
C ALA A 73 -8.92 -4.48 5.80
N TRP A 74 -8.27 -3.61 6.59
CA TRP A 74 -7.29 -4.04 7.60
C TRP A 74 -7.92 -4.84 8.73
N SER A 75 -9.12 -4.44 9.20
CA SER A 75 -9.87 -5.22 10.19
C SER A 75 -10.22 -6.62 9.68
N ARG A 76 -10.58 -6.75 8.40
CA ARG A 76 -10.82 -8.09 7.80
C ARG A 76 -9.54 -8.91 7.71
N ILE A 77 -8.41 -8.30 7.37
CA ILE A 77 -7.12 -9.00 7.40
C ILE A 77 -6.83 -9.53 8.81
N ALA A 78 -7.04 -8.72 9.84
CA ALA A 78 -6.83 -9.12 11.23
C ALA A 78 -7.79 -10.23 11.68
N ASP A 79 -9.06 -10.18 11.27
CA ASP A 79 -10.10 -11.15 11.68
C ASP A 79 -10.06 -12.44 10.83
N LYS A 80 -9.86 -12.33 9.53
CA LYS A 80 -10.00 -13.42 8.56
C LYS A 80 -8.69 -13.84 7.87
N GLY A 81 -7.59 -13.14 8.13
CA GLY A 81 -6.31 -13.36 7.44
C GLY A 81 -6.30 -12.91 5.97
N LYS A 82 -7.33 -12.21 5.54
CA LYS A 82 -7.45 -11.75 4.14
C LYS A 82 -8.36 -10.52 4.04
N PRO A 83 -8.05 -9.58 3.13
CA PRO A 83 -8.96 -8.49 2.78
C PRO A 83 -10.14 -9.03 1.97
N ASP A 84 -10.99 -8.15 1.42
CA ASP A 84 -12.05 -8.57 0.52
C ASP A 84 -11.45 -9.22 -0.74
N PRO A 85 -11.73 -10.51 -1.01
CA PRO A 85 -11.08 -11.24 -2.10
C PRO A 85 -11.52 -10.77 -3.50
N TYR A 86 -12.64 -10.06 -3.59
CA TYR A 86 -13.15 -9.55 -4.87
C TYR A 86 -12.49 -8.24 -5.30
N VAL A 87 -11.81 -7.57 -4.37
CA VAL A 87 -11.28 -6.22 -4.59
C VAL A 87 -9.77 -6.19 -4.47
N TRP A 88 -9.20 -6.98 -3.55
CA TRP A 88 -7.77 -6.98 -3.25
C TRP A 88 -7.19 -8.38 -3.47
N PRO A 89 -6.54 -8.62 -4.62
CA PRO A 89 -6.04 -9.95 -4.97
C PRO A 89 -4.86 -10.36 -4.08
N ARG A 90 -4.75 -11.66 -3.87
CA ARG A 90 -3.56 -12.24 -3.28
C ARG A 90 -2.38 -12.09 -4.24
N TYR A 91 -1.27 -11.60 -3.73
CA TYR A 91 -0.02 -11.55 -4.47
C TYR A 91 0.54 -12.97 -4.66
N SER A 92 1.07 -13.23 -5.86
CA SER A 92 1.92 -14.40 -6.15
C SER A 92 2.94 -14.05 -7.22
N GLN A 93 4.03 -14.79 -7.31
CA GLN A 93 5.01 -14.58 -8.39
C GLN A 93 4.43 -14.82 -9.79
N ALA A 94 3.48 -15.75 -9.92
CA ALA A 94 2.79 -16.01 -11.19
C ALA A 94 1.77 -14.91 -11.55
N SER A 95 1.28 -14.19 -10.56
CA SER A 95 0.34 -13.06 -10.72
C SER A 95 0.72 -11.96 -9.73
N PRO A 96 1.75 -11.17 -10.06
CA PRO A 96 2.26 -10.11 -9.19
C PRO A 96 1.36 -8.86 -9.26
N MET A 97 0.22 -8.92 -8.59
CA MET A 97 -0.76 -7.84 -8.57
C MET A 97 -0.76 -7.12 -7.23
N ALA A 98 -0.99 -5.81 -7.27
CA ALA A 98 -1.20 -4.97 -6.10
C ALA A 98 -2.56 -4.27 -6.18
N PHE A 99 -3.14 -3.97 -5.03
CA PHE A 99 -4.33 -3.13 -4.95
C PHE A 99 -3.93 -1.66 -4.90
N LEU A 100 -4.56 -0.83 -5.73
CA LEU A 100 -4.28 0.60 -5.78
C LEU A 100 -5.27 1.35 -4.90
N TRP A 101 -4.76 1.99 -3.83
CA TRP A 101 -5.50 2.95 -3.03
C TRP A 101 -5.37 4.33 -3.64
N GLU A 102 -6.40 4.80 -4.32
CA GLU A 102 -6.44 6.13 -4.97
C GLU A 102 -7.79 6.81 -4.74
N GLN A 103 -7.86 8.08 -5.07
CA GLN A 103 -9.13 8.80 -5.14
C GLN A 103 -9.94 8.26 -6.31
N VAL A 104 -11.05 7.65 -5.97
CA VAL A 104 -12.08 7.32 -6.93
C VAL A 104 -13.13 8.39 -6.79
N GLY A 105 -13.45 9.08 -7.86
CA GLY A 105 -14.39 10.20 -7.87
C GLY A 105 -15.58 10.05 -6.91
N ALA A 106 -16.60 10.84 -6.95
CA ALA A 106 -17.71 10.85 -5.99
C ALA A 106 -18.51 9.51 -5.87
N SER A 107 -18.17 8.50 -6.65
CA SER A 107 -18.74 7.14 -6.53
C SER A 107 -18.02 6.36 -5.43
N LEU A 108 -18.78 5.90 -4.45
CA LEU A 108 -18.34 5.03 -3.37
C LEU A 108 -18.12 3.58 -3.83
N ASP A 109 -18.40 3.26 -5.09
CA ASP A 109 -18.09 1.96 -5.66
C ASP A 109 -16.57 1.83 -5.78
N PRO A 110 -15.98 0.80 -5.16
CA PRO A 110 -14.54 0.60 -5.24
C PRO A 110 -14.18 0.39 -6.71
N PRO A 111 -13.31 1.19 -7.31
CA PRO A 111 -12.70 0.71 -8.52
C PRO A 111 -11.88 -0.49 -8.11
N THR A 112 -12.09 -1.55 -8.78
CA THR A 112 -11.26 -2.73 -8.76
C THR A 112 -9.98 -2.43 -9.53
N THR A 113 -9.27 -1.38 -9.16
CA THR A 113 -8.02 -1.05 -9.82
C THR A 113 -6.93 -1.88 -9.19
N THR A 114 -6.77 -3.07 -9.72
CA THR A 114 -5.56 -3.86 -9.49
C THR A 114 -4.56 -3.48 -10.56
N ILE A 115 -3.35 -3.21 -10.14
CA ILE A 115 -2.23 -2.89 -11.02
C ILE A 115 -1.19 -4.01 -10.94
N PRO A 116 -0.41 -4.24 -12.00
CA PRO A 116 0.79 -5.05 -11.88
C PRO A 116 1.63 -4.52 -10.72
N PHE A 117 2.07 -5.43 -9.85
CA PHE A 117 2.97 -5.05 -8.78
C PHE A 117 4.25 -4.49 -9.39
N PHE A 118 4.68 -3.37 -8.87
CA PHE A 118 5.70 -2.52 -9.47
C PHE A 118 7.06 -3.23 -9.53
N GLU A 119 7.36 -3.84 -10.66
CA GLU A 119 8.72 -4.26 -11.02
C GLU A 119 9.41 -3.10 -11.73
N SER A 120 10.01 -2.22 -10.96
CA SER A 120 10.83 -1.17 -11.53
C SER A 120 12.20 -1.74 -11.90
N ASN A 121 12.62 -1.57 -13.14
CA ASN A 121 13.99 -1.82 -13.56
C ASN A 121 15.00 -1.03 -12.70
N LEU A 122 14.55 0.01 -12.02
CA LEU A 122 15.32 0.77 -11.05
C LEU A 122 15.58 -0.01 -9.75
N CYS A 123 14.73 -0.96 -9.38
CA CYS A 123 14.92 -1.77 -8.19
C CYS A 123 16.00 -2.85 -8.39
N THR A 124 16.20 -3.36 -9.59
CA THR A 124 17.25 -4.35 -9.89
C THR A 124 18.64 -3.81 -9.65
N ASN A 125 18.86 -2.50 -9.78
CA ASN A 125 20.13 -1.88 -9.48
C ASN A 125 20.45 -1.82 -7.97
N TRP A 126 19.45 -2.01 -7.11
CA TRP A 126 19.59 -2.01 -5.65
C TRP A 126 19.73 -3.41 -5.06
N GLU A 127 19.33 -4.43 -5.80
CA GLU A 127 19.38 -5.83 -5.36
C GLU A 127 20.79 -6.25 -4.87
N PRO A 128 21.90 -5.90 -5.57
CA PRO A 128 23.24 -6.21 -5.09
C PRO A 128 23.58 -5.56 -3.75
N ILE A 129 23.04 -4.36 -3.48
CA ILE A 129 23.32 -3.61 -2.24
C ILE A 129 22.63 -4.29 -1.05
N PHE A 130 21.44 -4.84 -1.23
CA PHE A 130 20.72 -5.55 -0.17
C PHE A 130 21.22 -6.99 0.02
N SER A 131 21.71 -7.62 -1.04
CA SER A 131 22.22 -9.01 -0.98
C SER A 131 23.61 -9.12 -0.38
N THR A 132 24.43 -8.08 -0.49
CA THR A 132 25.81 -8.09 0.03
C THR A 132 25.92 -7.79 1.52
N ASN A 133 24.86 -7.24 2.16
CA ASN A 133 24.84 -6.92 3.59
C ASN A 133 24.24 -8.03 4.46
N SER A 134 24.00 -9.21 3.92
CA SER A 134 23.38 -10.32 4.66
C SER A 134 24.34 -11.19 5.47
N VAL A 135 25.54 -10.71 5.78
CA VAL A 135 26.46 -11.42 6.68
C VAL A 135 26.94 -10.49 7.79
N VAL A 136 26.02 -10.09 8.67
CA VAL A 136 26.41 -9.91 10.08
C VAL A 136 26.01 -11.23 10.76
N GLN A 137 26.91 -12.17 10.76
CA GLN A 137 26.83 -13.31 11.67
C GLN A 137 27.10 -12.81 13.10
N PRO A 138 26.38 -13.38 14.11
CA PRO A 138 26.61 -13.06 15.51
C PRO A 138 27.96 -13.49 16.01
#